data_287e4992c70a03251df8211154bc55dd
#
_entry.id   287e4992c70a03251df8211154bc55dd
#
_cell.length_a   1.000
_cell.length_b   1.000
_cell.length_c   1.000
_cell.angle_alpha   90.00
_cell.angle_beta   90.00
_cell.angle_gamma   90.00
#
_symmetry.space_group_name_H-M   'P 1'
#
loop_
_entity.id
_entity.type
_entity.pdbx_description
1 polymer ?
#
loop_
_entity_poly.entity_id
_entity_poly.type
_entity_poly.pdbx_seq_one_letter_code
_entity_poly.pdbx_strand_id
1 'polypeptide(L)'
;MHQNGEGFMTYEEAMQTIPCGRYLHFKGNEYEVIGIARHSETEEPMVVYRALYGEGGLWTRPAAMWNEQVTRDEKTYHRFYRLDRIERIEKYERLFDEAAASHDPEKLRLLDAYYTSSEWREDYEADERGELPPDLKRGVLSQDALYDLLEGAKLCAPRHWRTV
;
A
#
# COMPACT_ATOMS: atom_id res chain seq x y z
N MET A 1 25.25 10.60 -28.34
CA MET A 1 23.84 10.57 -28.82
C MET A 1 23.01 9.82 -27.79
N HIS A 2 22.26 10.57 -26.97
CA HIS A 2 21.34 9.97 -26.04
C HIS A 2 20.07 9.66 -26.79
N GLN A 3 19.84 8.39 -27.07
CA GLN A 3 18.52 7.94 -27.52
C GLN A 3 17.62 7.92 -26.29
N ASN A 4 16.72 8.89 -26.19
CA ASN A 4 15.53 8.81 -25.38
C ASN A 4 14.63 7.73 -26.00
N GLY A 5 14.71 6.52 -25.47
CA GLY A 5 13.92 5.36 -25.85
C GLY A 5 13.33 4.73 -24.61
N GLU A 6 12.02 4.86 -24.50
CA GLU A 6 11.07 3.97 -23.81
C GLU A 6 11.51 3.33 -22.47
N GLY A 7 11.02 3.88 -21.36
CA GLY A 7 10.69 3.06 -20.19
C GLY A 7 11.82 2.55 -19.30
N PHE A 8 13.01 3.10 -19.35
CA PHE A 8 14.05 2.73 -18.37
C PHE A 8 13.86 3.53 -17.08
N MET A 9 13.46 2.82 -16.01
CA MET A 9 13.45 3.38 -14.66
C MET A 9 14.89 3.77 -14.29
N THR A 10 15.08 5.00 -13.83
CA THR A 10 16.38 5.44 -13.31
C THR A 10 16.68 4.85 -11.94
N TYR A 11 17.93 4.88 -11.49
CA TYR A 11 18.29 4.41 -10.15
C TYR A 11 17.58 5.22 -9.06
N GLU A 12 17.48 6.53 -9.22
CA GLU A 12 16.81 7.43 -8.31
C GLU A 12 15.30 7.17 -8.24
N GLU A 13 14.67 6.93 -9.39
CA GLU A 13 13.25 6.53 -9.45
C GLU A 13 13.02 5.18 -8.75
N ALA A 14 13.90 4.19 -8.97
CA ALA A 14 13.81 2.90 -8.31
C ALA A 14 13.92 3.02 -6.79
N MET A 15 14.85 3.84 -6.30
CA MET A 15 15.00 4.12 -4.87
C MET A 15 13.75 4.77 -4.25
N GLN A 16 13.07 5.64 -4.99
CA GLN A 16 11.87 6.33 -4.51
C GLN A 16 10.62 5.45 -4.58
N THR A 17 10.48 4.65 -5.64
CA THR A 17 9.25 3.88 -5.91
C THR A 17 9.26 2.48 -5.30
N ILE A 18 10.45 1.94 -5.00
CA ILE A 18 10.61 0.59 -4.42
C ILE A 18 11.40 0.70 -3.11
N PRO A 19 10.80 1.26 -2.05
CA PRO A 19 11.47 1.35 -0.74
C PRO A 19 11.74 -0.03 -0.15
N CYS A 20 12.76 -0.12 0.71
CA CYS A 20 13.02 -1.32 1.50
C CYS A 20 11.82 -1.71 2.35
N GLY A 21 11.65 -2.99 2.62
CA GLY A 21 10.56 -3.52 3.44
C GLY A 21 9.94 -4.78 2.88
N ARG A 22 8.82 -5.20 3.46
CA ARG A 22 8.13 -6.44 3.08
C ARG A 22 7.15 -6.22 1.94
N TYR A 23 7.15 -7.19 1.03
CA TYR A 23 6.28 -7.20 -0.15
C TYR A 23 5.57 -8.53 -0.29
N LEU A 24 4.33 -8.47 -0.74
CA LEU A 24 3.52 -9.60 -1.11
C LEU A 24 3.55 -9.76 -2.63
N HIS A 25 4.00 -10.91 -3.12
CA HIS A 25 3.86 -11.28 -4.53
C HIS A 25 2.40 -11.65 -4.81
N PHE A 26 1.88 -11.34 -6.01
CA PHE A 26 0.47 -11.62 -6.37
C PHE A 26 0.07 -13.11 -6.23
N LYS A 27 1.02 -14.03 -6.18
CA LYS A 27 0.81 -15.46 -5.90
C LYS A 27 0.76 -15.82 -4.41
N GLY A 28 0.91 -14.84 -3.50
CA GLY A 28 0.81 -15.02 -2.06
C GLY A 28 2.13 -15.23 -1.30
N ASN A 29 3.27 -15.27 -1.98
CA ASN A 29 4.58 -15.39 -1.32
C ASN A 29 5.10 -14.03 -0.85
N GLU A 30 5.74 -14.02 0.32
CA GLU A 30 6.32 -12.80 0.91
C GLU A 30 7.82 -12.69 0.64
N TYR A 31 8.26 -11.46 0.44
CA TYR A 31 9.65 -11.09 0.18
C TYR A 31 10.03 -9.83 0.95
N GLU A 32 11.31 -9.67 1.20
CA GLU A 32 11.89 -8.45 1.78
C GLU A 32 12.81 -7.78 0.75
N VAL A 33 12.50 -6.54 0.39
CA VAL A 33 13.41 -5.70 -0.39
C VAL A 33 14.50 -5.18 0.54
N ILE A 34 15.75 -5.49 0.20
CA ILE A 34 16.93 -5.10 0.98
C ILE A 34 17.49 -3.78 0.45
N GLY A 35 17.41 -3.55 -0.85
CA GLY A 35 17.87 -2.32 -1.46
C GLY A 35 17.86 -2.38 -2.98
N ILE A 36 18.30 -1.28 -3.58
CA ILE A 36 18.52 -1.16 -5.02
C ILE A 36 20.03 -1.18 -5.29
N ALA A 37 20.45 -2.04 -6.21
CA ALA A 37 21.82 -2.12 -6.70
C ALA A 37 21.91 -1.67 -8.17
N ARG A 38 23.08 -1.42 -8.67
CA ARG A 38 23.33 -1.24 -10.10
C ARG A 38 23.90 -2.53 -10.67
N HIS A 39 23.42 -2.94 -11.84
CA HIS A 39 24.05 -4.02 -12.58
C HIS A 39 25.47 -3.61 -13.00
N SER A 40 26.48 -4.45 -12.76
CA SER A 40 27.89 -4.08 -12.90
C SER A 40 28.31 -3.71 -14.34
N GLU A 41 27.60 -4.22 -15.33
CA GLU A 41 27.95 -3.97 -16.75
C GLU A 41 26.99 -2.97 -17.41
N THR A 42 25.69 -3.08 -17.14
CA THR A 42 24.67 -2.28 -17.82
C THR A 42 24.24 -1.05 -17.03
N GLU A 43 24.63 -0.95 -15.75
CA GLU A 43 24.20 0.06 -14.78
C GLU A 43 22.69 0.10 -14.53
N GLU A 44 21.96 -0.88 -15.04
CA GLU A 44 20.52 -1.02 -14.82
C GLU A 44 20.21 -1.14 -13.32
N PRO A 45 19.19 -0.42 -12.79
CA PRO A 45 18.80 -0.57 -11.39
C PRO A 45 18.17 -1.94 -11.14
N MET A 46 18.70 -2.64 -10.14
CA MET A 46 18.28 -3.98 -9.74
C MET A 46 17.71 -3.95 -8.33
N VAL A 47 16.53 -4.52 -8.13
CA VAL A 47 16.00 -4.78 -6.79
C VAL A 47 16.72 -5.98 -6.20
N VAL A 48 17.34 -5.79 -5.04
CA VAL A 48 17.91 -6.89 -4.23
C VAL A 48 16.90 -7.26 -3.18
N TYR A 49 16.46 -8.52 -3.17
CA TYR A 49 15.40 -8.96 -2.28
C TYR A 49 15.62 -10.40 -1.78
N ARG A 50 15.00 -10.71 -0.65
CA ARG A 50 15.08 -12.02 0.00
C ARG A 50 13.70 -12.66 0.01
N ALA A 51 13.61 -13.95 -0.27
CA ALA A 51 12.42 -14.74 0.00
C ALA A 51 12.22 -14.91 1.52
N LEU A 52 11.01 -14.65 2.01
CA LEU A 52 10.66 -14.88 3.43
C LEU A 52 10.03 -16.27 3.64
N TYR A 53 10.37 -17.18 2.76
CA TYR A 53 9.95 -18.60 2.82
C TYR A 53 11.11 -19.50 2.36
N GLY A 54 10.97 -20.81 2.60
CA GLY A 54 12.00 -21.78 2.25
C GLY A 54 13.33 -21.48 2.94
N GLU A 55 14.42 -21.50 2.20
CA GLU A 55 15.78 -21.23 2.69
C GLU A 55 16.16 -19.73 2.76
N GLY A 56 15.24 -18.83 2.38
CA GLY A 56 15.47 -17.40 2.46
C GLY A 56 16.54 -16.86 1.51
N GLY A 57 16.65 -17.43 0.32
CA GLY A 57 17.67 -17.05 -0.66
C GLY A 57 17.55 -15.60 -1.13
N LEU A 58 18.70 -14.99 -1.45
CA LEU A 58 18.79 -13.66 -2.05
C LEU A 58 18.62 -13.74 -3.56
N TRP A 59 17.87 -12.79 -4.08
CA TRP A 59 17.57 -12.65 -5.49
C TRP A 59 17.78 -11.22 -5.98
N THR A 60 17.97 -11.06 -7.26
CA THR A 60 17.94 -9.76 -7.94
C THR A 60 16.94 -9.77 -9.08
N ARG A 61 16.32 -8.63 -9.34
CA ARG A 61 15.40 -8.43 -10.47
C ARG A 61 15.55 -7.00 -10.99
N PRO A 62 15.51 -6.76 -12.32
CA PRO A 62 15.43 -5.41 -12.85
C PRO A 62 14.31 -4.61 -12.20
N ALA A 63 14.59 -3.40 -11.75
CA ALA A 63 13.62 -2.57 -11.06
C ALA A 63 12.38 -2.27 -11.93
N ALA A 64 12.56 -2.10 -13.24
CA ALA A 64 11.47 -1.92 -14.18
C ALA A 64 10.46 -3.10 -14.18
N MET A 65 10.94 -4.32 -13.90
CA MET A 65 10.09 -5.52 -13.82
C MET A 65 9.43 -5.70 -12.45
N TRP A 66 9.81 -4.91 -11.43
CA TRP A 66 9.24 -5.02 -10.09
C TRP A 66 7.78 -4.56 -10.05
N ASN A 67 7.50 -3.43 -10.67
CA ASN A 67 6.16 -2.82 -10.73
C ASN A 67 5.34 -3.30 -11.95
N GLU A 68 5.80 -4.35 -12.63
CA GLU A 68 5.12 -4.88 -13.82
C GLU A 68 3.73 -5.42 -13.45
N GLN A 69 2.78 -5.11 -14.33
CA GLN A 69 1.43 -5.67 -14.22
C GLN A 69 1.35 -7.04 -14.88
N VAL A 70 0.64 -7.96 -14.23
CA VAL A 70 0.41 -9.33 -14.70
C VAL A 70 -1.09 -9.56 -14.81
N THR A 71 -1.58 -9.94 -15.98
CA THR A 71 -2.99 -10.31 -16.17
C THR A 71 -3.15 -11.82 -16.05
N ARG A 72 -4.02 -12.25 -15.14
CA ARG A 72 -4.37 -13.65 -14.93
C ARG A 72 -5.85 -13.76 -14.56
N ASP A 73 -6.56 -14.72 -15.18
CA ASP A 73 -7.98 -14.98 -14.92
C ASP A 73 -8.85 -13.71 -15.05
N GLU A 74 -8.60 -12.94 -16.12
CA GLU A 74 -9.27 -11.66 -16.43
C GLU A 74 -9.04 -10.53 -15.41
N LYS A 75 -8.18 -10.74 -14.43
CA LYS A 75 -7.78 -9.72 -13.44
C LYS A 75 -6.35 -9.26 -13.68
N THR A 76 -6.11 -7.99 -13.47
CA THR A 76 -4.76 -7.39 -13.53
C THR A 76 -4.22 -7.18 -12.13
N TYR A 77 -3.03 -7.68 -11.91
CA TYR A 77 -2.30 -7.61 -10.64
C TYR A 77 -0.99 -6.86 -10.85
N HIS A 78 -0.56 -6.09 -9.85
CA HIS A 78 0.85 -5.77 -9.73
C HIS A 78 1.62 -7.02 -9.31
N ARG A 79 2.86 -7.17 -9.80
CA ARG A 79 3.67 -8.33 -9.45
C ARG A 79 3.96 -8.39 -7.96
N PHE A 80 4.19 -7.22 -7.32
CA PHE A 80 4.43 -7.08 -5.90
C PHE A 80 3.62 -5.93 -5.30
N TYR A 81 3.14 -6.12 -4.07
CA TYR A 81 2.42 -5.13 -3.26
C TYR A 81 3.15 -4.90 -1.95
N ARG A 82 3.15 -3.69 -1.44
CA ARG A 82 3.71 -3.37 -0.12
C ARG A 82 2.86 -4.01 0.98
N LEU A 83 3.46 -4.95 1.72
CA LEU A 83 2.74 -5.72 2.74
C LEU A 83 2.37 -4.88 3.96
N ASP A 84 3.25 -3.96 4.38
CA ASP A 84 2.98 -3.02 5.47
C ASP A 84 1.75 -2.14 5.22
N ARG A 85 1.55 -1.72 3.97
CA ARG A 85 0.35 -0.97 3.54
C ARG A 85 -0.91 -1.85 3.61
N ILE A 86 -0.85 -3.08 3.10
CA ILE A 86 -1.97 -4.02 3.15
C ILE A 86 -2.38 -4.27 4.60
N GLU A 87 -1.44 -4.61 5.48
CA GLU A 87 -1.68 -4.87 6.91
C GLU A 87 -2.31 -3.66 7.61
N ARG A 88 -1.86 -2.45 7.26
CA ARG A 88 -2.42 -1.20 7.79
C ARG A 88 -3.87 -1.00 7.34
N ILE A 89 -4.15 -1.12 6.04
CA ILE A 89 -5.50 -0.98 5.50
C ILE A 89 -6.44 -2.02 6.12
N GLU A 90 -6.03 -3.29 6.20
CA GLU A 90 -6.83 -4.35 6.84
C GLU A 90 -7.12 -4.08 8.31
N LYS A 91 -6.14 -3.54 9.05
CA LYS A 91 -6.34 -3.14 10.44
C LYS A 91 -7.43 -2.07 10.58
N TYR A 92 -7.34 -1.01 9.77
CA TYR A 92 -8.31 0.09 9.82
C TYR A 92 -9.65 -0.28 9.20
N GLU A 93 -9.69 -1.20 8.24
CA GLU A 93 -10.94 -1.76 7.71
C GLU A 93 -11.72 -2.53 8.78
N ARG A 94 -11.04 -3.37 9.57
CA ARG A 94 -11.67 -4.03 10.73
C ARG A 94 -12.19 -3.01 11.74
N LEU A 95 -11.40 -1.98 12.03
CA LEU A 95 -11.80 -0.92 12.94
C LEU A 95 -13.01 -0.12 12.42
N PHE A 96 -13.07 0.12 11.11
CA PHE A 96 -14.18 0.78 10.43
C PHE A 96 -15.47 -0.05 10.57
N ASP A 97 -15.42 -1.35 10.27
CA ASP A 97 -16.57 -2.25 10.41
C ASP A 97 -17.08 -2.28 11.87
N GLU A 98 -16.17 -2.40 12.83
CA GLU A 98 -16.50 -2.43 14.25
C GLU A 98 -17.09 -1.11 14.75
N ALA A 99 -16.54 0.02 14.31
CA ALA A 99 -17.05 1.34 14.67
C ALA A 99 -18.41 1.61 14.04
N ALA A 100 -18.63 1.18 12.80
CA ALA A 100 -19.93 1.29 12.14
C ALA A 100 -21.03 0.49 12.86
N ALA A 101 -20.69 -0.67 13.42
CA ALA A 101 -21.63 -1.51 14.17
C ALA A 101 -21.89 -1.03 15.60
N SER A 102 -20.87 -0.53 16.31
CA SER A 102 -20.93 -0.23 17.74
C SER A 102 -21.05 1.26 18.08
N HIS A 103 -20.61 2.15 17.18
CA HIS A 103 -20.44 3.58 17.43
C HIS A 103 -19.56 3.87 18.67
N ASP A 104 -18.59 2.98 18.95
CA ASP A 104 -17.67 3.11 20.06
C ASP A 104 -16.80 4.38 19.89
N PRO A 105 -16.84 5.32 20.85
CA PRO A 105 -16.11 6.60 20.73
C PRO A 105 -14.58 6.43 20.58
N GLU A 106 -13.99 5.41 21.19
CA GLU A 106 -12.55 5.17 21.08
C GLU A 106 -12.16 4.70 19.67
N LYS A 107 -12.96 3.81 19.09
CA LYS A 107 -12.76 3.34 17.71
C LYS A 107 -12.94 4.46 16.70
N LEU A 108 -13.96 5.29 16.90
CA LEU A 108 -14.19 6.47 16.05
C LEU A 108 -13.05 7.48 16.15
N ARG A 109 -12.49 7.69 17.33
CA ARG A 109 -11.31 8.55 17.52
C ARG A 109 -10.08 8.02 16.79
N LEU A 110 -9.83 6.71 16.84
CA LEU A 110 -8.72 6.07 16.11
C LEU A 110 -8.90 6.17 14.59
N LEU A 111 -10.13 6.03 14.11
CA LEU A 111 -10.44 6.22 12.67
C LEU A 111 -10.26 7.67 12.23
N ASP A 112 -10.69 8.64 13.03
CA ASP A 112 -10.52 10.07 12.75
C ASP A 112 -9.02 10.43 12.69
N ALA A 113 -8.22 9.91 13.61
CA ALA A 113 -6.77 10.07 13.62
C ALA A 113 -6.10 9.48 12.36
N TYR A 114 -6.56 8.33 11.89
CA TYR A 114 -6.08 7.74 10.64
C TYR A 114 -6.52 8.58 9.43
N TYR A 115 -7.80 8.93 9.33
CA TYR A 115 -8.38 9.70 8.23
C TYR A 115 -7.68 11.05 8.00
N THR A 116 -7.22 11.69 9.07
CA THR A 116 -6.51 12.97 9.03
C THR A 116 -4.99 12.83 8.87
N SER A 117 -4.47 11.59 8.83
CA SER A 117 -3.04 11.31 8.72
C SER A 117 -2.51 11.36 7.28
N SER A 118 -1.18 11.48 7.14
CA SER A 118 -0.50 11.28 5.85
C SER A 118 -0.59 9.84 5.36
N GLU A 119 -0.63 8.87 6.27
CA GLU A 119 -0.74 7.45 5.94
C GLU A 119 -2.04 7.12 5.21
N TRP A 120 -3.17 7.65 5.67
CA TRP A 120 -4.45 7.48 4.96
C TRP A 120 -4.41 8.07 3.56
N ARG A 121 -3.83 9.26 3.42
CA ARG A 121 -3.68 9.90 2.10
C ARG A 121 -2.83 9.07 1.15
N GLU A 122 -1.71 8.54 1.63
CA GLU A 122 -0.84 7.66 0.84
C GLU A 122 -1.54 6.36 0.44
N ASP A 123 -2.36 5.80 1.32
CA ASP A 123 -3.13 4.59 1.05
C ASP A 123 -4.26 4.86 0.06
N TYR A 124 -4.97 5.97 0.21
CA TYR A 124 -5.98 6.44 -0.73
C TYR A 124 -5.40 6.69 -2.13
N GLU A 125 -4.30 7.41 -2.22
CA GLU A 125 -3.62 7.66 -3.49
C GLU A 125 -3.09 6.37 -4.15
N ALA A 126 -2.66 5.41 -3.35
CA ALA A 126 -2.24 4.10 -3.86
C ALA A 126 -3.45 3.30 -4.42
N ASP A 127 -4.63 3.43 -3.81
CA ASP A 127 -5.86 2.86 -4.34
C ASP A 127 -6.24 3.51 -5.69
N GLU A 128 -6.21 4.83 -5.76
CA GLU A 128 -6.48 5.57 -6.99
C GLU A 128 -5.52 5.20 -8.13
N ARG A 129 -4.27 4.89 -7.83
CA ARG A 129 -3.29 4.42 -8.82
C ARG A 129 -3.38 2.93 -9.14
N GLY A 130 -4.30 2.19 -8.49
CA GLY A 130 -4.45 0.74 -8.67
C GLY A 130 -3.30 -0.09 -8.10
N GLU A 131 -2.56 0.43 -7.12
CA GLU A 131 -1.39 -0.21 -6.49
C GLU A 131 -1.78 -1.16 -5.34
N LEU A 132 -3.08 -1.41 -5.12
CA LEU A 132 -3.57 -2.33 -4.11
C LEU A 132 -4.08 -3.64 -4.72
N PRO A 133 -4.02 -4.77 -3.98
CA PRO A 133 -4.59 -6.02 -4.46
C PRO A 133 -6.08 -5.85 -4.82
N PRO A 134 -6.55 -6.40 -5.95
CA PRO A 134 -7.93 -6.22 -6.38
C PRO A 134 -8.97 -6.81 -5.42
N ASP A 135 -8.59 -7.81 -4.63
CA ASP A 135 -9.47 -8.48 -3.68
C ASP A 135 -9.38 -7.88 -2.25
N LEU A 136 -8.55 -6.87 -2.04
CA LEU A 136 -8.42 -6.20 -0.74
C LEU A 136 -9.71 -5.42 -0.43
N LYS A 137 -10.30 -5.67 0.75
CA LYS A 137 -11.40 -4.87 1.28
C LYS A 137 -10.87 -3.49 1.66
N ARG A 138 -11.53 -2.42 1.19
CA ARG A 138 -11.03 -1.05 1.30
C ARG A 138 -12.11 0.00 1.51
N GLY A 139 -13.18 -0.37 2.23
CA GLY A 139 -14.25 0.56 2.61
C GLY A 139 -13.73 1.76 3.40
N VAL A 140 -12.71 1.54 4.23
CA VAL A 140 -12.02 2.59 5.01
C VAL A 140 -11.29 3.62 4.15
N LEU A 141 -11.02 3.32 2.88
CA LEU A 141 -10.45 4.27 1.91
C LEU A 141 -11.53 5.04 1.14
N SER A 142 -12.81 4.69 1.30
CA SER A 142 -13.90 5.51 0.77
C SER A 142 -14.04 6.79 1.59
N GLN A 143 -13.68 7.91 0.98
CA GLN A 143 -13.74 9.22 1.63
C GLN A 143 -15.14 9.52 2.14
N ASP A 144 -16.17 9.28 1.32
CA ASP A 144 -17.56 9.55 1.67
C ASP A 144 -18.05 8.64 2.82
N ALA A 145 -17.77 7.34 2.75
CA ALA A 145 -18.20 6.39 3.77
C ALA A 145 -17.56 6.67 5.13
N LEU A 146 -16.27 6.98 5.15
CA LEU A 146 -15.55 7.30 6.37
C LEU A 146 -15.98 8.67 6.95
N TYR A 147 -16.15 9.67 6.09
CA TYR A 147 -16.66 10.97 6.48
C TYR A 147 -18.07 10.86 7.09
N ASP A 148 -18.98 10.16 6.43
CA ASP A 148 -20.36 9.98 6.90
C ASP A 148 -20.42 9.27 8.26
N LEU A 149 -19.59 8.25 8.48
CA LEU A 149 -19.50 7.57 9.77
C LEU A 149 -19.02 8.53 10.88
N LEU A 150 -17.95 9.29 10.62
CA LEU A 150 -17.37 10.21 11.60
C LEU A 150 -18.30 11.40 11.91
N GLU A 151 -18.93 11.99 10.90
CA GLU A 151 -19.88 13.10 11.08
C GLU A 151 -21.19 12.62 11.75
N GLY A 152 -21.70 11.46 11.35
CA GLY A 152 -22.87 10.84 11.99
C GLY A 152 -22.63 10.59 13.47
N ALA A 153 -21.45 10.15 13.86
CA ALA A 153 -21.08 9.95 15.25
C ALA A 153 -20.98 11.28 16.03
N LYS A 154 -20.46 12.36 15.44
CA LYS A 154 -20.40 13.69 16.03
C LYS A 154 -21.80 14.24 16.30
N LEU A 155 -22.75 14.01 15.41
CA LEU A 155 -24.17 14.41 15.57
C LEU A 155 -24.88 13.64 16.69
N CYS A 156 -24.51 12.38 16.92
CA CYS A 156 -25.06 11.53 17.97
C CYS A 156 -24.37 11.70 19.34
N ALA A 157 -23.19 12.36 19.37
CA ALA A 157 -22.44 12.59 20.60
C ALA A 157 -23.11 13.61 21.52
N PRO A 158 -23.04 13.44 22.85
CA PRO A 158 -23.49 14.45 23.80
C PRO A 158 -22.81 15.80 23.56
N ARG A 159 -23.51 16.90 23.81
CA ARG A 159 -23.06 18.28 23.48
C ARG A 159 -21.66 18.67 23.98
N HIS A 160 -21.11 17.98 24.98
CA HIS A 160 -19.78 18.26 25.53
C HIS A 160 -18.60 17.82 24.64
N TRP A 161 -18.87 17.05 23.56
CA TRP A 161 -17.87 16.65 22.56
C TRP A 161 -17.80 17.60 21.36
N ARG A 162 -18.65 18.61 21.28
CA ARG A 162 -18.75 19.55 20.15
C ARG A 162 -17.85 20.79 20.27
N THR A 163 -17.07 20.87 21.31
CA THR A 163 -16.18 21.99 21.55
C THR A 163 -14.74 21.52 21.75
N VAL A 164 -14.03 21.33 20.64
CA VAL A 164 -12.60 21.65 20.54
C VAL A 164 -12.31 22.04 19.07
#